data_091c0c90a110809719b7164ad4e6ea9c
#
_entry.id   091c0c90a110809719b7164ad4e6ea9c
#
_cell.length_a   1.000
_cell.length_b   1.000
_cell.length_c   1.000
_cell.angle_alpha   90.00
_cell.angle_beta   90.00
_cell.angle_gamma   90.00
#
_symmetry.space_group_name_H-M   'P 1'
#
loop_
_entity.id
_entity.type
_entity.pdbx_description
1 polymer ?
#
loop_
_entity_poly.entity_id
_entity_poly.type
_entity_poly.pdbx_seq_one_letter_code
_entity_poly.pdbx_strand_id
1 'polypeptide(L)'
;MCGRYCLDTPRAELQQLLRSWLRPEDSAWLEHYAPRELIRPHEPVLAVRREHGEDRLSHMLWGLLPGWVKDPLQAPRPINARAETIAEKASFRGPWRHHRCLLPSTGFFEKGHLIQRKDRQLFWL
;
A
#
# COMPACT_ATOMS: atom_id res chain seq x y z
N MET A 1 8.99 -11.30 6.43
CA MET A 1 8.00 -10.22 6.53
C MET A 1 8.56 -9.00 5.80
N CYS A 2 7.75 -8.38 4.96
CA CYS A 2 8.16 -7.22 4.19
C CYS A 2 8.22 -5.97 5.08
N GLY A 3 9.37 -5.30 5.10
CA GLY A 3 9.56 -4.02 5.80
C GLY A 3 9.99 -2.90 4.86
N ARG A 4 10.16 -3.18 3.57
CA ARG A 4 10.54 -2.22 2.54
C ARG A 4 10.11 -2.74 1.17
N TYR A 5 9.69 -1.83 0.30
CA TYR A 5 9.39 -2.18 -1.08
C TYR A 5 9.80 -1.03 -2.03
N CYS A 6 9.67 -1.24 -3.32
CA CYS A 6 9.90 -0.23 -4.33
C CYS A 6 8.72 -0.13 -5.31
N LEU A 7 8.55 1.07 -5.82
CA LEU A 7 7.68 1.38 -6.94
C LEU A 7 8.41 2.41 -7.79
N ASP A 8 9.23 1.94 -8.71
CA ASP A 8 10.13 2.74 -9.54
C ASP A 8 9.61 2.92 -10.98
N THR A 9 8.38 2.51 -11.23
CA THR A 9 7.72 2.70 -12.53
C THR A 9 7.57 4.20 -12.83
N PRO A 10 7.97 4.68 -14.01
CA PRO A 10 7.72 6.07 -14.42
C PRO A 10 6.23 6.42 -14.35
N ARG A 11 5.91 7.68 -13.98
CA ARG A 11 4.53 8.13 -13.77
C ARG A 11 3.62 7.86 -14.98
N ALA A 12 4.07 8.17 -16.19
CA ALA A 12 3.28 7.97 -17.40
C ALA A 12 2.95 6.49 -17.64
N GLU A 13 3.90 5.60 -17.39
CA GLU A 13 3.70 4.16 -17.50
C GLU A 13 2.76 3.65 -16.39
N LEU A 14 2.95 4.09 -15.15
CA LEU A 14 2.08 3.73 -14.03
C LEU A 14 0.63 4.18 -14.28
N GLN A 15 0.44 5.38 -14.79
CA GLN A 15 -0.88 5.89 -15.16
C GLN A 15 -1.57 4.99 -16.19
N GLN A 16 -0.83 4.50 -17.17
CA GLN A 16 -1.36 3.59 -18.19
C GLN A 16 -1.71 2.22 -17.61
N LEU A 17 -0.86 1.68 -16.74
CA LEU A 17 -1.11 0.40 -16.06
C LEU A 17 -2.33 0.45 -15.12
N LEU A 18 -2.56 1.59 -14.47
CA LEU A 18 -3.67 1.79 -13.55
C LEU A 18 -4.95 2.30 -14.23
N ARG A 19 -4.93 2.51 -15.54
CA ARG A 19 -6.02 3.16 -16.29
C ARG A 19 -7.41 2.56 -16.05
N SER A 20 -7.50 1.24 -15.88
CA SER A 20 -8.77 0.55 -15.61
C SER A 20 -9.34 0.82 -14.21
N TRP A 21 -8.52 1.31 -13.29
CA TRP A 21 -8.92 1.64 -11.91
C TRP A 21 -8.96 3.12 -11.62
N LEU A 22 -8.42 3.94 -12.54
CA LEU A 22 -8.39 5.39 -12.38
C LEU A 22 -9.75 5.99 -12.70
N ARG A 23 -10.20 6.86 -11.82
CA ARG A 23 -11.29 7.80 -12.08
C ARG A 23 -10.73 9.18 -12.36
N PRO A 24 -11.49 10.06 -13.01
CA PRO A 24 -11.04 11.44 -13.25
C PRO A 24 -10.53 12.12 -11.97
N GLU A 25 -11.26 11.99 -10.87
CA GLU A 25 -10.90 12.58 -9.57
C GLU A 25 -9.68 11.93 -8.92
N ASP A 26 -9.40 10.66 -9.21
CA ASP A 26 -8.26 9.95 -8.64
C ASP A 26 -6.94 10.26 -9.39
N SER A 27 -7.02 10.81 -10.58
CA SER A 27 -5.84 11.16 -11.39
C SER A 27 -4.92 12.16 -10.68
N ALA A 28 -5.49 13.04 -9.84
CA ALA A 28 -4.75 14.00 -9.04
C ALA A 28 -3.72 13.33 -8.09
N TRP A 29 -3.98 12.11 -7.63
CA TRP A 29 -3.03 11.38 -6.78
C TRP A 29 -1.73 11.03 -7.51
N LEU A 30 -1.78 10.86 -8.83
CA LEU A 30 -0.59 10.60 -9.64
C LEU A 30 0.24 11.86 -9.93
N GLU A 31 -0.31 13.04 -9.79
CA GLU A 31 0.45 14.29 -9.91
C GLU A 31 1.52 14.41 -8.83
N HIS A 32 1.24 13.86 -7.65
CA HIS A 32 2.17 13.82 -6.52
C HIS A 32 3.01 12.53 -6.48
N TYR A 33 2.83 11.64 -7.43
CA TYR A 33 3.62 10.42 -7.51
C TYR A 33 4.98 10.70 -8.17
N ALA A 34 6.02 10.16 -7.55
CA ALA A 34 7.35 10.04 -8.13
C ALA A 34 7.86 8.60 -7.96
N PRO A 35 8.61 8.05 -8.93
CA PRO A 35 9.24 6.74 -8.80
C PRO A 35 10.11 6.67 -7.55
N ARG A 36 10.05 5.55 -6.83
CA ARG A 36 10.81 5.35 -5.59
C ARG A 36 11.43 3.96 -5.56
N GLU A 37 12.76 3.93 -5.47
CA GLU A 37 13.54 2.69 -5.33
C GLU A 37 13.46 2.11 -3.91
N LEU A 38 13.04 2.91 -2.93
CA LEU A 38 12.90 2.50 -1.55
C LEU A 38 11.75 3.23 -0.87
N ILE A 39 10.78 2.46 -0.42
CA ILE A 39 9.64 2.91 0.38
C ILE A 39 9.70 2.21 1.73
N ARG A 40 9.59 2.98 2.80
CA ARG A 40 9.72 2.52 4.19
C ARG A 40 8.39 2.62 4.93
N PRO A 41 8.24 1.88 6.04
CA PRO A 41 7.13 2.10 6.96
C PRO A 41 7.00 3.56 7.40
N HIS A 42 5.77 3.98 7.66
CA HIS A 42 5.37 5.33 8.06
C HIS A 42 5.56 6.41 6.99
N GLU A 43 5.84 6.00 5.75
CA GLU A 43 5.84 6.90 4.59
C GLU A 43 4.51 6.81 3.82
N PRO A 44 4.14 7.86 3.05
CA PRO A 44 3.01 7.80 2.15
C PRO A 44 3.25 6.76 1.05
N VAL A 45 2.23 5.94 0.79
CA VAL A 45 2.23 4.91 -0.25
C VAL A 45 1.01 5.06 -1.13
N LEU A 46 1.18 4.81 -2.42
CA LEU A 46 0.07 4.74 -3.35
C LEU A 46 -0.68 3.43 -3.13
N ALA A 47 -2.00 3.48 -3.03
CA ALA A 47 -2.84 2.33 -2.78
C ALA A 47 -4.14 2.36 -3.60
N VAL A 48 -4.59 1.20 -4.04
CA VAL A 48 -5.93 1.00 -4.55
C VAL A 48 -6.76 0.34 -3.46
N ARG A 49 -7.85 0.96 -3.08
CA ARG A 49 -8.79 0.46 -2.07
C ARG A 49 -10.21 0.46 -2.58
N ARG A 50 -11.04 -0.39 -2.00
CA ARG A 50 -12.47 -0.39 -2.30
C ARG A 50 -13.22 0.52 -1.34
N GLU A 51 -14.00 1.45 -1.87
CA GLU A 51 -14.81 2.39 -1.12
C GLU A 51 -16.20 2.47 -1.75
N HIS A 52 -17.24 2.17 -0.97
CA HIS A 52 -18.65 2.16 -1.45
C HIS A 52 -18.86 1.32 -2.72
N GLY A 53 -18.17 0.18 -2.83
CA GLY A 53 -18.26 -0.73 -3.97
C GLY A 53 -17.39 -0.35 -5.18
N GLU A 54 -16.64 0.74 -5.10
CA GLU A 54 -15.81 1.24 -6.18
C GLU A 54 -14.32 1.20 -5.82
N ASP A 55 -13.48 0.94 -6.81
CA ASP A 55 -12.03 0.96 -6.63
C ASP A 55 -11.53 2.41 -6.74
N ARG A 56 -10.80 2.86 -5.72
CA ARG A 56 -10.29 4.23 -5.58
C ARG A 56 -8.79 4.21 -5.38
N LEU A 57 -8.09 5.07 -6.11
CA LEU A 57 -6.68 5.34 -5.91
C LEU A 57 -6.49 6.44 -4.87
N SER A 58 -5.54 6.28 -3.96
CA SER A 58 -5.20 7.31 -2.96
C SER A 58 -3.80 7.10 -2.39
N HIS A 59 -3.23 8.14 -1.78
CA HIS A 59 -2.08 7.96 -0.90
C HIS A 59 -2.55 7.60 0.52
N MET A 60 -1.89 6.61 1.11
CA MET A 60 -2.15 6.16 2.47
C MET A 60 -0.84 6.14 3.25
N LEU A 61 -0.90 6.32 4.55
CA LEU A 61 0.28 6.18 5.40
C LEU A 61 0.51 4.70 5.71
N TRP A 62 1.70 4.18 5.43
CA TRP A 62 2.04 2.79 5.75
C TRP A 62 2.19 2.59 7.27
N GLY A 63 1.33 1.81 7.83
CA GLY A 63 1.25 1.50 9.26
C GLY A 63 -0.18 1.61 9.76
N LEU A 64 -0.69 0.52 10.32
CA LEU A 64 -2.06 0.46 10.78
C LEU A 64 -2.28 1.35 12.00
N LEU A 65 -3.30 2.20 11.95
CA LEU A 65 -3.81 2.93 13.09
C LEU A 65 -5.20 2.39 13.44
N PRO A 66 -5.34 1.62 14.53
CA PRO A 66 -6.66 1.12 14.93
C PRO A 66 -7.61 2.26 15.28
N GLY A 67 -8.89 2.15 14.89
CA GLY A 67 -9.88 3.21 15.06
C GLY A 67 -10.22 3.58 16.52
N TRP A 68 -9.84 2.73 17.48
CA TRP A 68 -10.05 2.97 18.92
C TRP A 68 -8.90 3.74 19.58
N VAL A 69 -7.83 4.05 18.85
CA VAL A 69 -6.68 4.80 19.37
C VAL A 69 -7.08 6.24 19.63
N LYS A 70 -6.83 6.70 20.87
CA LYS A 70 -7.16 8.09 21.30
C LYS A 70 -6.09 9.10 20.89
N ASP A 71 -4.82 8.74 20.97
CA ASP A 71 -3.69 9.58 20.56
C ASP A 71 -2.92 8.93 19.39
N PRO A 72 -3.19 9.38 18.17
CA PRO A 72 -2.52 8.84 16.98
C PRO A 72 -1.02 9.08 16.92
N LEU A 73 -0.51 10.08 17.63
CA LEU A 73 0.92 10.44 17.62
C LEU A 73 1.77 9.49 18.47
N GLN A 74 1.17 8.93 19.54
CA GLN A 74 1.86 8.02 20.44
C GLN A 74 1.50 6.54 20.21
N ALA A 75 0.54 6.27 19.34
CA ALA A 75 0.09 4.91 19.08
C ALA A 75 1.14 4.11 18.31
N PRO A 76 1.40 2.86 18.69
CA PRO A 76 2.16 1.95 17.85
C PRO A 76 1.43 1.74 16.51
N ARG A 77 2.19 1.80 15.41
CA ARG A 77 1.67 1.58 14.07
C ARG A 77 2.26 0.29 13.50
N PRO A 78 1.66 -0.86 13.77
CA PRO A 78 2.17 -2.12 13.23
C PRO A 78 2.16 -2.09 11.70
N ILE A 79 3.25 -2.61 11.13
CA ILE A 79 3.48 -2.61 9.67
C ILE A 79 3.25 -3.99 9.04
N ASN A 80 3.12 -5.02 9.88
CA ASN A 80 2.89 -6.40 9.47
C ASN A 80 1.87 -7.07 10.40
N ALA A 81 1.17 -8.05 9.87
CA ALA A 81 0.30 -8.94 10.62
C ALA A 81 0.61 -10.40 10.26
N ARG A 82 0.50 -11.30 11.23
CA ARG A 82 0.61 -12.74 10.98
C ARG A 82 -0.69 -13.27 10.41
N ALA A 83 -0.62 -14.02 9.32
CA ALA A 83 -1.79 -14.60 8.67
C ALA A 83 -2.61 -15.48 9.63
N GLU A 84 -1.94 -16.20 10.53
CA GLU A 84 -2.56 -17.13 11.48
C GLU A 84 -3.48 -16.44 12.50
N THR A 85 -3.26 -15.15 12.78
CA THR A 85 -3.99 -14.42 13.83
C THR A 85 -4.65 -13.13 13.36
N ILE A 86 -4.50 -12.76 12.09
CA ILE A 86 -5.01 -11.48 11.56
C ILE A 86 -6.52 -11.32 11.70
N ALA A 87 -7.26 -12.43 11.54
CA ALA A 87 -8.72 -12.44 11.63
C ALA A 87 -9.25 -12.32 13.08
N GLU A 88 -8.40 -12.54 14.08
CA GLU A 88 -8.79 -12.63 15.50
C GLU A 88 -8.34 -11.42 16.31
N LYS A 89 -7.13 -10.92 16.05
CA LYS A 89 -6.55 -9.81 16.82
C LYS A 89 -7.36 -8.54 16.67
N ALA A 90 -7.66 -7.90 17.81
CA ALA A 90 -8.49 -6.69 17.89
C ALA A 90 -8.03 -5.56 16.94
N SER A 91 -6.72 -5.37 16.78
CA SER A 91 -6.16 -4.34 15.91
C SER A 91 -6.39 -4.62 14.42
N PHE A 92 -6.43 -5.88 14.01
CA PHE A 92 -6.42 -6.28 12.61
C PHE A 92 -7.75 -6.81 12.08
N ARG A 93 -8.59 -7.44 12.92
CA ARG A 93 -9.82 -8.11 12.47
C ARG A 93 -10.79 -7.21 11.70
N GLY A 94 -10.93 -5.95 12.12
CA GLY A 94 -11.78 -4.98 11.42
C GLY A 94 -11.20 -4.60 10.05
N PRO A 95 -9.98 -4.06 9.99
CA PRO A 95 -9.28 -3.78 8.72
C PRO A 95 -9.22 -5.00 7.79
N TRP A 96 -8.93 -6.17 8.31
CA TRP A 96 -8.91 -7.41 7.54
C TRP A 96 -10.24 -7.71 6.84
N ARG A 97 -11.35 -7.46 7.51
CA ARG A 97 -12.69 -7.71 6.95
C ARG A 97 -13.16 -6.64 5.98
N HIS A 98 -12.84 -5.35 6.26
CA HIS A 98 -13.52 -4.22 5.63
C HIS A 98 -12.62 -3.20 4.93
N HIS A 99 -11.31 -3.21 5.19
CA HIS A 99 -10.39 -2.15 4.75
C HIS A 99 -9.12 -2.69 4.13
N ARG A 100 -9.24 -3.70 3.28
CA ARG A 100 -8.11 -4.21 2.49
C ARG A 100 -7.79 -3.25 1.35
N CYS A 101 -6.51 -3.17 1.01
CA CYS A 101 -6.03 -2.42 -0.14
C CYS A 101 -4.98 -3.22 -0.91
N LEU A 102 -4.65 -2.77 -2.10
CA LEU A 102 -3.59 -3.30 -2.93
C LEU A 102 -2.53 -2.21 -3.13
N LEU A 103 -1.27 -2.55 -2.95
CA LEU A 103 -0.14 -1.65 -3.19
C LEU A 103 0.53 -2.03 -4.52
N PRO A 104 0.60 -1.14 -5.51
CA PRO A 104 1.41 -1.38 -6.69
C PRO A 104 2.89 -1.43 -6.30
N SER A 105 3.62 -2.40 -6.81
CA SER A 105 5.02 -2.61 -6.47
C SER A 105 5.80 -3.13 -7.67
N THR A 106 7.06 -2.74 -7.80
CA THR A 106 8.03 -3.31 -8.73
C THR A 106 9.01 -4.25 -8.05
N GLY A 107 9.04 -4.26 -6.72
CA GLY A 107 9.85 -5.17 -5.93
C GLY A 107 9.67 -4.96 -4.44
N PHE A 108 10.09 -5.94 -3.65
CA PHE A 108 10.13 -5.84 -2.19
C PHE A 108 11.44 -6.42 -1.64
N PHE A 109 11.77 -6.01 -0.42
CA PHE A 109 13.01 -6.45 0.22
C PHE A 109 12.71 -7.50 1.28
N GLU A 110 13.42 -8.62 1.21
CA GLU A 110 13.41 -9.65 2.23
C GLU A 110 14.84 -10.02 2.61
N LYS A 111 15.15 -9.98 3.90
CA LYS A 111 16.51 -10.25 4.44
C LYS A 111 17.63 -9.49 3.73
N GLY A 112 17.37 -8.23 3.36
CA GLY A 112 18.33 -7.38 2.66
C GLY A 112 18.44 -7.59 1.15
N HIS A 113 17.70 -8.56 0.58
CA HIS A 113 17.68 -8.82 -0.86
C HIS A 113 16.44 -8.21 -1.51
N LEU A 114 16.65 -7.59 -2.67
CA LEU A 114 15.55 -7.11 -3.51
C LEU A 114 14.97 -8.29 -4.31
N ILE A 115 13.67 -8.52 -4.15
CA ILE A 115 12.90 -9.53 -4.87
C ILE A 115 12.04 -8.82 -5.89
N GLN A 116 12.25 -9.15 -7.16
CA GLN A 116 11.51 -8.56 -8.30
C GLN A 116 11.10 -9.67 -9.27
N ARG A 117 10.08 -9.39 -10.09
CA ARG A 117 9.79 -10.24 -11.24
C ARG A 117 10.92 -10.14 -12.27
N LYS A 118 11.21 -11.25 -12.96
CA LYS A 118 12.24 -11.29 -14.02
C LYS A 118 11.95 -10.31 -15.16
N ASP A 119 10.67 -10.13 -15.49
CA ASP A 119 10.18 -9.21 -16.52
C ASP A 119 10.05 -7.76 -16.01
N ARG A 120 10.38 -7.50 -14.73
CA ARG A 120 10.26 -6.21 -14.03
C ARG A 120 8.86 -5.58 -14.08
N GLN A 121 7.85 -6.38 -14.38
CA GLN A 121 6.47 -5.90 -14.38
C GLN A 121 5.98 -5.64 -12.96
N LEU A 122 5.05 -4.70 -12.89
CA LEU A 122 4.33 -4.34 -11.67
C LEU A 122 3.54 -5.54 -11.14
N PHE A 123 3.51 -5.69 -9.83
CA PHE A 123 2.65 -6.63 -9.11
C PHE A 123 2.02 -5.95 -7.89
N TRP A 124 1.15 -6.66 -7.22
CA TRP A 124 0.37 -6.13 -6.11
C TRP A 124 0.80 -6.76 -4.79
N LEU A 125 1.05 -5.95 -3.79
CA LEU A 125 1.24 -6.34 -2.40
C LEU A 125 -0.05 -6.18 -1.61
#